data_f2136a753519d8f6bc9150cd01309579
#
_entry.id   f2136a753519d8f6bc9150cd01309579
#
_cell.length_a   1.000
_cell.length_b   1.000
_cell.length_c   1.000
_cell.angle_alpha   90.00
_cell.angle_beta   90.00
_cell.angle_gamma   90.00
#
_symmetry.space_group_name_H-M   'P 1'
#
loop_
_entity.id
_entity.type
_entity.pdbx_description
1 polymer ?
#
loop_
_entity_poly.entity_id
_entity_poly.type
_entity_poly.pdbx_seq_one_letter_code
_entity_poly.pdbx_strand_id
1 'polypeptide(L)'
;MLLLGNIGLVQAREMSTAQLQKLVDDVGADALCVHLNPAMELIQPGGDRDFRSGREVLKRLHEELSVPVVVKETGCGLSRSVGLAVRSLGITAVDVSGAGGTSWVGVETKRAEAGLRALGEELWDWGIPTGASVGLLADLGLTIIATGGLRTGVDVAHALALGATVGGLAAPVLRAYKAGGYEGTVRYLQGVIDTVRAITFLTGCRTPAELRFAPRVLGSTLRAWLTEAR
;
A
#
# COMPACT_ATOMS: atom_id res chain seq x y z
N MET A 1 10.90 -4.95 16.00
CA MET A 1 10.55 -4.39 14.65
C MET A 1 9.80 -5.48 13.91
N LEU A 2 8.66 -5.17 13.32
CA LEU A 2 7.93 -6.14 12.49
C LEU A 2 8.58 -6.25 11.11
N LEU A 3 8.76 -7.46 10.63
CA LEU A 3 9.26 -7.76 9.28
C LEU A 3 8.11 -8.33 8.44
N LEU A 4 7.82 -7.71 7.31
CA LEU A 4 6.81 -8.16 6.37
C LEU A 4 7.50 -8.81 5.16
N GLY A 5 7.28 -10.12 4.95
CA GLY A 5 7.63 -10.80 3.72
C GLY A 5 6.78 -10.27 2.56
N ASN A 6 7.19 -10.49 1.31
CA ASN A 6 6.43 -10.02 0.15
C ASN A 6 6.53 -10.99 -1.02
N ILE A 7 5.38 -11.31 -1.64
CA ILE A 7 5.30 -12.16 -2.83
C ILE A 7 4.17 -11.67 -3.75
N GLY A 8 4.29 -11.93 -5.06
CA GLY A 8 3.21 -11.68 -6.01
C GLY A 8 2.09 -12.71 -5.91
N LEU A 9 0.86 -12.28 -6.19
CA LEU A 9 -0.30 -13.17 -6.17
C LEU A 9 -0.16 -14.36 -7.14
N VAL A 10 0.36 -14.11 -8.33
CA VAL A 10 0.53 -15.17 -9.36
C VAL A 10 1.59 -16.17 -8.92
N GLN A 11 2.73 -15.71 -8.41
CA GLN A 11 3.77 -16.59 -7.86
C GLN A 11 3.24 -17.39 -6.66
N ALA A 12 2.47 -16.75 -5.79
CA ALA A 12 1.85 -17.44 -4.64
C ALA A 12 0.86 -18.53 -5.06
N ARG A 13 0.18 -18.37 -6.22
CA ARG A 13 -0.68 -19.39 -6.80
C ARG A 13 0.09 -20.66 -7.19
N GLU A 14 1.28 -20.49 -7.76
CA GLU A 14 2.12 -21.58 -8.27
C GLU A 14 2.88 -22.33 -7.17
N MET A 15 2.93 -21.77 -5.96
CA MET A 15 3.60 -22.35 -4.81
C MET A 15 2.62 -23.04 -3.86
N SER A 16 3.05 -24.15 -3.28
CA SER A 16 2.32 -24.77 -2.16
C SER A 16 2.42 -23.90 -0.91
N THR A 17 1.44 -24.01 -0.01
CA THR A 17 1.47 -23.28 1.27
C THR A 17 2.71 -23.65 2.10
N ALA A 18 3.16 -24.92 2.06
CA ALA A 18 4.36 -25.34 2.74
C ALA A 18 5.64 -24.63 2.23
N GLN A 19 5.74 -24.40 0.91
CA GLN A 19 6.86 -23.63 0.35
C GLN A 19 6.81 -22.16 0.79
N LEU A 20 5.62 -21.56 0.82
CA LEU A 20 5.44 -20.17 1.29
C LEU A 20 5.69 -20.04 2.79
N GLN A 21 5.24 -21.01 3.60
CA GLN A 21 5.55 -21.05 5.02
C GLN A 21 7.07 -21.14 5.25
N LYS A 22 7.77 -22.00 4.48
CA LYS A 22 9.22 -22.07 4.56
C LYS A 22 9.90 -20.73 4.23
N LEU A 23 9.42 -19.98 3.23
CA LEU A 23 9.96 -18.64 2.93
C LEU A 23 9.74 -17.66 4.09
N VAL A 24 8.56 -17.70 4.72
CA VAL A 24 8.25 -16.91 5.90
C VAL A 24 9.20 -17.23 7.05
N ASP A 25 9.40 -18.53 7.32
CA ASP A 25 10.26 -19.01 8.41
C ASP A 25 11.73 -18.68 8.16
N ASP A 26 12.23 -18.90 6.91
CA ASP A 26 13.63 -18.66 6.54
C ASP A 26 14.06 -17.20 6.72
N VAL A 27 13.13 -16.25 6.53
CA VAL A 27 13.41 -14.80 6.73
C VAL A 27 12.93 -14.28 8.08
N GLY A 28 12.21 -15.07 8.85
CA GLY A 28 11.64 -14.67 10.13
C GLY A 28 10.58 -13.55 9.98
N ALA A 29 9.72 -13.66 8.97
CA ALA A 29 8.71 -12.65 8.72
C ALA A 29 7.53 -12.79 9.69
N ASP A 30 7.05 -11.64 10.21
CA ASP A 30 5.89 -11.55 11.12
C ASP A 30 4.55 -11.55 10.36
N ALA A 31 4.56 -11.27 9.05
CA ALA A 31 3.41 -11.33 8.17
C ALA A 31 3.86 -11.50 6.71
N LEU A 32 2.97 -11.95 5.83
CA LEU A 32 3.22 -12.06 4.39
C LEU A 32 2.36 -11.08 3.61
N CYS A 33 3.00 -10.14 2.92
CA CYS A 33 2.35 -9.29 1.94
C CYS A 33 2.16 -10.04 0.63
N VAL A 34 0.94 -10.05 0.11
CA VAL A 34 0.63 -10.57 -1.22
C VAL A 34 0.27 -9.38 -2.12
N HIS A 35 1.15 -9.07 -3.08
CA HIS A 35 0.91 -7.93 -3.95
C HIS A 35 0.14 -8.33 -5.22
N LEU A 36 -0.78 -7.45 -5.63
CA LEU A 36 -1.66 -7.66 -6.77
C LEU A 36 -1.03 -7.17 -8.07
N ASN A 37 -0.56 -5.94 -8.13
CA ASN A 37 0.16 -5.23 -9.21
C ASN A 37 -0.26 -5.50 -10.68
N PRO A 38 -1.53 -5.67 -11.03
CA PRO A 38 -1.93 -6.06 -12.38
C PRO A 38 -1.52 -5.04 -13.46
N ALA A 39 -1.55 -3.75 -13.15
CA ALA A 39 -1.19 -2.70 -14.10
C ALA A 39 0.31 -2.71 -14.45
N MET A 40 1.18 -2.97 -13.48
CA MET A 40 2.61 -3.12 -13.70
C MET A 40 2.89 -4.37 -14.56
N GLU A 41 2.30 -5.52 -14.19
CA GLU A 41 2.47 -6.78 -14.90
C GLU A 41 1.97 -6.71 -16.35
N LEU A 42 0.95 -5.90 -16.62
CA LEU A 42 0.44 -5.69 -17.98
C LEU A 42 1.50 -5.06 -18.89
N ILE A 43 2.31 -4.15 -18.37
CA ILE A 43 3.33 -3.41 -19.13
C ILE A 43 4.69 -4.12 -19.11
N GLN A 44 4.97 -4.88 -18.05
CA GLN A 44 6.23 -5.59 -17.91
C GLN A 44 6.42 -6.63 -19.03
N PRO A 45 7.59 -6.63 -19.73
CA PRO A 45 7.91 -7.70 -20.65
C PRO A 45 7.92 -9.07 -19.96
N GLY A 46 7.07 -10.00 -20.41
CA GLY A 46 6.91 -11.30 -19.78
C GLY A 46 6.19 -11.28 -18.43
N GLY A 47 5.48 -10.18 -18.11
CA GLY A 47 4.74 -10.05 -16.87
C GLY A 47 3.56 -11.01 -16.77
N ASP A 48 3.22 -11.34 -15.54
CA ASP A 48 2.15 -12.27 -15.18
C ASP A 48 0.78 -11.62 -15.37
N ARG A 49 -0.01 -12.11 -16.32
CA ARG A 49 -1.33 -11.54 -16.69
C ARG A 49 -2.51 -12.40 -16.26
N ASP A 50 -2.27 -13.56 -15.69
CA ASP A 50 -3.33 -14.46 -15.24
C ASP A 50 -3.59 -14.34 -13.74
N PHE A 51 -4.50 -13.47 -13.38
CA PHE A 51 -4.94 -13.24 -12.00
C PHE A 51 -6.17 -14.07 -11.60
N ARG A 52 -6.57 -15.06 -12.44
CA ARG A 52 -7.68 -15.95 -12.10
C ARG A 52 -7.38 -16.72 -10.83
N SER A 53 -8.42 -17.09 -10.10
CA SER A 53 -8.34 -17.78 -8.80
C SER A 53 -7.57 -17.00 -7.71
N GLY A 54 -7.36 -15.69 -7.87
CA GLY A 54 -6.67 -14.89 -6.87
C GLY A 54 -7.36 -14.89 -5.50
N ARG A 55 -8.70 -14.94 -5.47
CA ARG A 55 -9.47 -15.00 -4.22
C ARG A 55 -9.25 -16.34 -3.49
N GLU A 56 -9.26 -17.43 -4.22
CA GLU A 56 -9.01 -18.78 -3.71
C GLU A 56 -7.59 -18.90 -3.15
N VAL A 57 -6.60 -18.31 -3.84
CA VAL A 57 -5.22 -18.24 -3.36
C VAL A 57 -5.14 -17.46 -2.05
N LEU A 58 -5.71 -16.26 -1.99
CA LEU A 58 -5.69 -15.42 -0.79
C LEU A 58 -6.39 -16.12 0.38
N LYS A 59 -7.53 -16.79 0.12
CA LYS A 59 -8.25 -17.58 1.13
C LYS A 59 -7.37 -18.69 1.68
N ARG A 60 -6.78 -19.51 0.82
CA ARG A 60 -5.86 -20.59 1.19
C ARG A 60 -4.73 -20.07 2.07
N LEU A 61 -4.06 -18.99 1.65
CA LEU A 61 -2.95 -18.42 2.41
C LEU A 61 -3.38 -17.90 3.78
N HIS A 62 -4.56 -17.26 3.85
CA HIS A 62 -5.11 -16.77 5.11
C HIS A 62 -5.44 -17.92 6.09
N GLU A 63 -5.96 -19.04 5.58
CA GLU A 63 -6.38 -20.18 6.40
C GLU A 63 -5.21 -21.10 6.81
N GLU A 64 -4.15 -21.17 6.02
CA GLU A 64 -3.10 -22.19 6.17
C GLU A 64 -1.75 -21.66 6.64
N LEU A 65 -1.43 -20.37 6.45
CA LEU A 65 -0.17 -19.79 6.93
C LEU A 65 -0.22 -19.51 8.43
N SER A 66 0.91 -19.68 9.11
CA SER A 66 1.06 -19.39 10.54
C SER A 66 1.13 -17.87 10.84
N VAL A 67 1.31 -17.03 9.83
CA VAL A 67 1.42 -15.57 9.96
C VAL A 67 0.28 -14.87 9.21
N PRO A 68 -0.11 -13.65 9.63
CA PRO A 68 -1.13 -12.87 8.93
C PRO A 68 -0.77 -12.59 7.47
N VAL A 69 -1.80 -12.57 6.60
CA VAL A 69 -1.69 -12.13 5.21
C VAL A 69 -2.09 -10.65 5.12
N VAL A 70 -1.28 -9.85 4.42
CA VAL A 70 -1.56 -8.47 4.08
C VAL A 70 -1.72 -8.36 2.57
N VAL A 71 -2.91 -7.99 2.09
CA VAL A 71 -3.10 -7.77 0.66
C VAL A 71 -2.67 -6.36 0.30
N LYS A 72 -1.83 -6.23 -0.73
CA LYS A 72 -1.31 -4.92 -1.13
C LYS A 72 -1.39 -4.67 -2.63
N GLU A 73 -1.41 -3.40 -2.98
CA GLU A 73 -1.17 -2.92 -4.34
C GLU A 73 0.29 -2.45 -4.50
N THR A 74 0.63 -1.99 -5.70
CA THR A 74 1.99 -1.52 -6.04
C THR A 74 1.94 -0.23 -6.87
N GLY A 75 1.24 0.79 -6.35
CA GLY A 75 1.19 2.13 -6.94
C GLY A 75 -0.12 2.51 -7.62
N CYS A 76 -1.11 1.60 -7.68
CA CYS A 76 -2.41 1.89 -8.28
C CYS A 76 -3.57 1.94 -7.28
N GLY A 77 -3.33 1.69 -5.99
CA GLY A 77 -4.35 1.77 -4.94
C GLY A 77 -5.36 0.63 -4.97
N LEU A 78 -6.04 0.44 -3.85
CA LEU A 78 -7.11 -0.54 -3.69
C LEU A 78 -8.48 0.14 -3.76
N SER A 79 -9.39 -0.41 -4.56
CA SER A 79 -10.78 0.05 -4.60
C SER A 79 -11.58 -0.49 -3.40
N ARG A 80 -12.74 0.12 -3.14
CA ARG A 80 -13.67 -0.38 -2.12
C ARG A 80 -14.12 -1.82 -2.39
N SER A 81 -14.36 -2.18 -3.64
CA SER A 81 -14.76 -3.54 -4.01
C SER A 81 -13.68 -4.58 -3.69
N VAL A 82 -12.40 -4.24 -3.91
CA VAL A 82 -11.28 -5.08 -3.51
C VAL A 82 -11.21 -5.19 -1.98
N GLY A 83 -11.36 -4.08 -1.25
CA GLY A 83 -11.40 -4.09 0.21
C GLY A 83 -12.51 -4.98 0.78
N LEU A 84 -13.72 -4.92 0.22
CA LEU A 84 -14.84 -5.79 0.58
C LEU A 84 -14.54 -7.26 0.27
N ALA A 85 -13.94 -7.54 -0.88
CA ALA A 85 -13.54 -8.90 -1.24
C ALA A 85 -12.50 -9.46 -0.26
N VAL A 86 -11.45 -8.69 0.05
CA VAL A 86 -10.40 -9.07 1.01
C VAL A 86 -11.00 -9.35 2.39
N ARG A 87 -11.85 -8.43 2.88
CA ARG A 87 -12.55 -8.61 4.17
C ARG A 87 -13.42 -9.87 4.19
N SER A 88 -14.12 -10.18 3.09
CA SER A 88 -14.99 -11.38 3.00
C SER A 88 -14.23 -12.70 3.08
N LEU A 89 -12.90 -12.67 2.85
CA LEU A 89 -12.01 -13.81 3.03
C LEU A 89 -11.46 -13.96 4.45
N GLY A 90 -11.82 -13.06 5.38
CA GLY A 90 -11.28 -13.04 6.74
C GLY A 90 -9.97 -12.26 6.89
N ILE A 91 -9.38 -11.79 5.80
CA ILE A 91 -8.14 -10.99 5.83
C ILE A 91 -8.44 -9.61 6.40
N THR A 92 -7.66 -9.17 7.39
CA THR A 92 -7.92 -7.97 8.17
C THR A 92 -6.96 -6.82 7.92
N ALA A 93 -5.93 -7.02 7.09
CA ALA A 93 -4.90 -6.02 6.83
C ALA A 93 -4.66 -5.81 5.34
N VAL A 94 -4.51 -4.55 4.96
CA VAL A 94 -4.21 -4.14 3.57
C VAL A 94 -3.15 -3.04 3.54
N ASP A 95 -2.34 -3.01 2.48
CA ASP A 95 -1.51 -1.87 2.11
C ASP A 95 -2.02 -1.28 0.80
N VAL A 96 -2.52 -0.06 0.85
CA VAL A 96 -3.18 0.53 -0.32
C VAL A 96 -2.22 0.81 -1.46
N SER A 97 -0.98 1.13 -1.19
CA SER A 97 0.04 1.48 -2.19
C SER A 97 -0.54 2.26 -3.38
N GLY A 98 -1.13 3.42 -3.05
CA GLY A 98 -1.93 4.20 -3.99
C GLY A 98 -1.10 5.02 -4.97
N ALA A 99 -1.79 5.59 -5.98
CA ALA A 99 -1.18 6.55 -6.89
C ALA A 99 -0.76 7.82 -6.15
N GLY A 100 0.44 8.33 -6.47
CA GLY A 100 1.05 9.53 -5.83
C GLY A 100 2.53 9.37 -5.51
N GLY A 101 3.06 8.15 -5.54
CA GLY A 101 4.48 7.82 -5.40
C GLY A 101 5.16 7.52 -6.73
N THR A 102 6.02 6.51 -6.73
CA THR A 102 6.62 5.96 -7.95
C THR A 102 5.54 5.26 -8.77
N SER A 103 5.34 5.68 -10.03
CA SER A 103 4.55 4.91 -10.97
C SER A 103 5.36 3.69 -11.42
N TRP A 104 4.98 2.51 -10.95
CA TRP A 104 5.61 1.27 -11.39
C TRP A 104 5.23 0.92 -12.84
N VAL A 105 4.04 1.32 -13.29
CA VAL A 105 3.67 1.33 -14.71
C VAL A 105 4.67 2.15 -15.49
N GLY A 106 4.98 3.38 -15.05
CA GLY A 106 5.97 4.25 -15.68
C GLY A 106 7.41 3.68 -15.64
N VAL A 107 7.78 2.94 -14.60
CA VAL A 107 9.08 2.24 -14.54
C VAL A 107 9.15 1.19 -15.65
N GLU A 108 8.14 0.31 -15.75
CA GLU A 108 8.11 -0.73 -16.78
C GLU A 108 7.94 -0.15 -18.18
N THR A 109 7.20 0.94 -18.35
CA THR A 109 7.07 1.67 -19.61
C THR A 109 8.45 2.08 -20.19
N LYS A 110 9.36 2.54 -19.31
CA LYS A 110 10.72 2.92 -19.75
C LYS A 110 11.58 1.74 -20.16
N ARG A 111 11.23 0.52 -19.75
CA ARG A 111 11.92 -0.73 -20.05
C ARG A 111 11.27 -1.48 -21.22
N ALA A 112 10.01 -1.14 -21.53
CA ALA A 112 9.19 -1.83 -22.51
C ALA A 112 9.59 -1.51 -23.97
N GLU A 113 9.31 -2.45 -24.87
CA GLU A 113 9.38 -2.26 -26.32
C GLU A 113 8.22 -1.39 -26.84
N ALA A 114 8.30 -0.92 -28.10
CA ALA A 114 7.46 0.14 -28.65
C ALA A 114 5.95 -0.02 -28.38
N GLY A 115 5.37 -1.19 -28.59
CA GLY A 115 3.93 -1.40 -28.42
C GLY A 115 3.48 -1.32 -26.95
N LEU A 116 4.20 -1.97 -26.04
CA LEU A 116 3.92 -1.91 -24.60
C LEU A 116 4.28 -0.55 -24.02
N ARG A 117 5.28 0.12 -24.58
CA ARG A 117 5.64 1.49 -24.19
C ARG A 117 4.50 2.47 -24.44
N ALA A 118 3.89 2.46 -25.63
CA ALA A 118 2.76 3.33 -25.94
C ALA A 118 1.59 3.10 -24.99
N LEU A 119 1.24 1.85 -24.69
CA LEU A 119 0.21 1.51 -23.72
C LEU A 119 0.59 2.00 -22.31
N GLY A 120 1.83 1.83 -21.91
CA GLY A 120 2.32 2.27 -20.59
C GLY A 120 2.34 3.79 -20.46
N GLU A 121 2.58 4.53 -21.53
CA GLU A 121 2.47 6.00 -21.57
C GLU A 121 1.04 6.47 -21.34
N GLU A 122 0.04 5.80 -21.93
CA GLU A 122 -1.38 6.09 -21.69
C GLU A 122 -1.82 5.75 -20.26
N LEU A 123 -1.26 4.69 -19.67
CA LEU A 123 -1.59 4.21 -18.33
C LEU A 123 -0.65 4.76 -17.23
N TRP A 124 0.21 5.72 -17.54
CA TRP A 124 1.25 6.23 -16.62
C TRP A 124 0.70 6.66 -15.25
N ASP A 125 -0.43 7.36 -15.25
CA ASP A 125 -1.09 7.88 -14.06
C ASP A 125 -2.32 7.04 -13.66
N TRP A 126 -2.46 5.83 -14.19
CA TRP A 126 -3.53 4.93 -13.85
C TRP A 126 -3.49 4.57 -12.36
N GLY A 127 -4.63 4.71 -11.69
CA GLY A 127 -4.76 4.26 -10.29
C GLY A 127 -5.63 5.17 -9.44
N ILE A 128 -5.91 4.69 -8.23
CA ILE A 128 -6.63 5.40 -7.18
C ILE A 128 -5.61 6.15 -6.32
N PRO A 129 -5.72 7.46 -6.15
CA PRO A 129 -4.83 8.21 -5.26
C PRO A 129 -4.82 7.64 -3.84
N THR A 130 -3.66 7.66 -3.18
CA THR A 130 -3.47 7.07 -1.85
C THR A 130 -4.51 7.54 -0.84
N GLY A 131 -4.78 8.86 -0.76
CA GLY A 131 -5.78 9.40 0.15
C GLY A 131 -7.21 8.93 -0.17
N ALA A 132 -7.53 8.76 -1.46
CA ALA A 132 -8.82 8.22 -1.89
C ALA A 132 -8.94 6.73 -1.51
N SER A 133 -7.91 5.92 -1.82
CA SER A 133 -7.90 4.50 -1.48
C SER A 133 -8.06 4.27 0.03
N VAL A 134 -7.32 5.02 0.87
CA VAL A 134 -7.50 4.98 2.34
C VAL A 134 -8.94 5.29 2.75
N GLY A 135 -9.49 6.41 2.25
CA GLY A 135 -10.83 6.84 2.63
C GLY A 135 -11.94 5.90 2.16
N LEU A 136 -11.77 5.23 1.00
CA LEU A 136 -12.69 4.22 0.47
C LEU A 136 -12.74 2.95 1.34
N LEU A 137 -11.69 2.66 2.08
CA LEU A 137 -11.56 1.46 2.92
C LEU A 137 -11.78 1.74 4.42
N ALA A 138 -11.83 3.00 4.84
CA ALA A 138 -11.76 3.43 6.23
C ALA A 138 -12.89 2.88 7.13
N ASP A 139 -14.06 2.58 6.56
CA ASP A 139 -15.23 2.05 7.26
C ASP A 139 -15.36 0.50 7.17
N LEU A 140 -14.42 -0.17 6.53
CA LEU A 140 -14.46 -1.62 6.33
C LEU A 140 -13.91 -2.44 7.52
N GLY A 141 -13.41 -1.79 8.57
CA GLY A 141 -12.82 -2.50 9.73
C GLY A 141 -11.49 -3.17 9.43
N LEU A 142 -10.78 -2.71 8.39
CA LEU A 142 -9.46 -3.20 8.01
C LEU A 142 -8.35 -2.40 8.71
N THR A 143 -7.24 -3.04 9.03
CA THR A 143 -5.97 -2.38 9.32
C THR A 143 -5.41 -1.87 7.98
N ILE A 144 -5.30 -0.56 7.83
CA ILE A 144 -4.89 0.07 6.57
C ILE A 144 -3.49 0.64 6.72
N ILE A 145 -2.56 0.12 5.93
CA ILE A 145 -1.23 0.70 5.72
C ILE A 145 -1.35 1.66 4.54
N ALA A 146 -1.11 2.95 4.78
CA ALA A 146 -1.12 3.96 3.72
C ALA A 146 0.28 4.12 3.15
N THR A 147 0.54 3.55 1.99
CA THR A 147 1.75 3.79 1.21
C THR A 147 1.39 4.34 -0.18
N GLY A 148 2.40 4.81 -0.92
CA GLY A 148 2.21 5.43 -2.23
C GLY A 148 2.22 6.96 -2.16
N GLY A 149 3.42 7.53 -2.15
CA GLY A 149 3.63 8.97 -2.28
C GLY A 149 3.68 9.77 -0.99
N LEU A 150 3.59 9.17 0.19
CA LEU A 150 3.83 9.87 1.45
C LEU A 150 5.30 10.30 1.54
N ARG A 151 5.56 11.56 1.90
CA ARG A 151 6.90 12.14 1.93
C ARG A 151 7.22 12.84 3.25
N THR A 152 6.21 13.29 3.97
CA THR A 152 6.36 14.13 5.16
C THR A 152 5.48 13.60 6.30
N GLY A 153 5.72 14.09 7.52
CA GLY A 153 4.84 13.82 8.65
C GLY A 153 3.43 14.38 8.45
N VAL A 154 3.29 15.45 7.64
CA VAL A 154 1.96 16.01 7.26
C VAL A 154 1.19 14.99 6.42
N ASP A 155 1.84 14.36 5.43
CA ASP A 155 1.19 13.35 4.60
C ASP A 155 0.75 12.14 5.45
N VAL A 156 1.61 11.71 6.39
CA VAL A 156 1.27 10.63 7.34
C VAL A 156 0.07 11.03 8.20
N ALA A 157 0.06 12.23 8.77
CA ALA A 157 -1.06 12.72 9.60
C ALA A 157 -2.37 12.80 8.77
N HIS A 158 -2.30 13.25 7.53
CA HIS A 158 -3.47 13.26 6.63
C HIS A 158 -3.98 11.84 6.36
N ALA A 159 -3.09 10.87 6.11
CA ALA A 159 -3.47 9.47 5.91
C ALA A 159 -4.16 8.89 7.17
N LEU A 160 -3.61 9.16 8.36
CA LEU A 160 -4.22 8.76 9.64
C LEU A 160 -5.60 9.41 9.83
N ALA A 161 -5.72 10.70 9.53
CA ALA A 161 -6.99 11.42 9.60
C ALA A 161 -8.04 10.88 8.61
N LEU A 162 -7.63 10.31 7.49
CA LEU A 162 -8.52 9.65 6.52
C LEU A 162 -8.91 8.23 6.93
N GLY A 163 -8.27 7.65 7.93
CA GLY A 163 -8.61 6.33 8.46
C GLY A 163 -7.50 5.27 8.32
N ALA A 164 -6.31 5.63 7.86
CA ALA A 164 -5.17 4.72 7.91
C ALA A 164 -4.78 4.39 9.35
N THR A 165 -4.25 3.19 9.55
CA THR A 165 -3.67 2.75 10.83
C THR A 165 -2.20 3.10 10.91
N VAL A 166 -1.49 3.01 9.78
CA VAL A 166 -0.04 3.24 9.65
C VAL A 166 0.25 3.97 8.35
N GLY A 167 1.23 4.88 8.36
CA GLY A 167 1.80 5.49 7.16
C GLY A 167 3.14 4.86 6.80
N GLY A 168 3.37 4.58 5.51
CA GLY A 168 4.61 4.00 5.02
C GLY A 168 5.35 4.91 4.03
N LEU A 169 6.66 4.89 4.10
CA LEU A 169 7.57 5.75 3.36
C LEU A 169 8.66 4.89 2.69
N ALA A 170 8.89 5.09 1.40
CA ALA A 170 9.94 4.37 0.66
C ALA A 170 10.98 5.31 0.05
N ALA A 171 10.68 5.94 -1.08
CA ALA A 171 11.62 6.78 -1.82
C ALA A 171 12.25 7.92 -0.98
N PRO A 172 11.53 8.62 -0.10
CA PRO A 172 12.15 9.65 0.75
C PRO A 172 13.19 9.09 1.73
N VAL A 173 12.93 7.90 2.28
CA VAL A 173 13.87 7.20 3.18
C VAL A 173 15.16 6.84 2.43
N LEU A 174 15.01 6.28 1.21
CA LEU A 174 16.15 5.96 0.36
C LEU A 174 16.98 7.23 0.00
N ARG A 175 16.32 8.36 -0.29
CA ARG A 175 16.99 9.63 -0.54
C ARG A 175 17.74 10.13 0.68
N ALA A 176 17.13 10.06 1.87
CA ALA A 176 17.78 10.45 3.13
C ALA A 176 19.00 9.57 3.40
N TYR A 177 18.91 8.26 3.14
CA TYR A 177 20.05 7.34 3.26
C TYR A 177 21.19 7.69 2.27
N LYS A 178 20.85 7.93 1.01
CA LYS A 178 21.85 8.34 -0.01
C LYS A 178 22.54 9.65 0.31
N ALA A 179 21.82 10.59 0.95
CA ALA A 179 22.36 11.91 1.28
C ALA A 179 23.18 11.94 2.58
N GLY A 180 22.84 11.12 3.58
CA GLY A 180 23.43 11.20 4.91
C GLY A 180 23.56 9.87 5.66
N GLY A 181 23.51 8.74 4.95
CA GLY A 181 23.67 7.41 5.52
C GLY A 181 22.63 7.10 6.60
N TYR A 182 23.01 6.25 7.55
CA TYR A 182 22.17 5.85 8.66
C TYR A 182 21.66 7.05 9.47
N GLU A 183 22.55 7.96 9.86
CA GLU A 183 22.18 9.14 10.66
C GLU A 183 21.23 10.10 9.91
N GLY A 184 21.45 10.29 8.59
CA GLY A 184 20.54 11.07 7.75
C GLY A 184 19.12 10.46 7.71
N THR A 185 19.05 9.13 7.64
CA THR A 185 17.81 8.40 7.67
C THR A 185 17.08 8.55 9.03
N VAL A 186 17.82 8.38 10.12
CA VAL A 186 17.26 8.55 11.48
C VAL A 186 16.73 9.96 11.68
N ARG A 187 17.50 11.00 11.31
CA ARG A 187 17.02 12.40 11.39
C ARG A 187 15.77 12.65 10.58
N TYR A 188 15.70 12.11 9.37
CA TYR A 188 14.52 12.24 8.53
C TYR A 188 13.28 11.58 9.17
N LEU A 189 13.40 10.33 9.63
CA LEU A 189 12.30 9.62 10.27
C LEU A 189 11.88 10.27 11.59
N GLN A 190 12.82 10.78 12.38
CA GLN A 190 12.51 11.53 13.59
C GLN A 190 11.72 12.81 13.25
N GLY A 191 12.09 13.55 12.20
CA GLY A 191 11.34 14.71 11.73
C GLY A 191 9.91 14.37 11.30
N VAL A 192 9.68 13.21 10.67
CA VAL A 192 8.33 12.70 10.36
C VAL A 192 7.53 12.46 11.64
N ILE A 193 8.13 11.78 12.63
CA ILE A 193 7.49 11.48 13.93
C ILE A 193 7.14 12.77 14.66
N ASP A 194 8.07 13.72 14.73
CA ASP A 194 7.88 14.99 15.44
C ASP A 194 6.77 15.84 14.77
N THR A 195 6.70 15.80 13.44
CA THR A 195 5.62 16.46 12.69
C THR A 195 4.25 15.83 13.01
N VAL A 196 4.15 14.50 13.03
CA VAL A 196 2.90 13.81 13.42
C VAL A 196 2.50 14.17 14.86
N ARG A 197 3.46 14.21 15.80
CA ARG A 197 3.21 14.63 17.18
C ARG A 197 2.71 16.07 17.26
N ALA A 198 3.35 16.99 16.54
CA ALA A 198 2.93 18.37 16.49
C ALA A 198 1.49 18.53 15.96
N ILE A 199 1.12 17.84 14.88
CA ILE A 199 -0.23 17.87 14.31
C ILE A 199 -1.23 17.27 15.31
N THR A 200 -0.89 16.15 15.96
CA THR A 200 -1.73 15.54 17.00
C THR A 200 -2.01 16.54 18.14
N PHE A 201 -1.00 17.27 18.58
CA PHE A 201 -1.13 18.32 19.60
C PHE A 201 -1.99 19.49 19.09
N LEU A 202 -1.71 20.04 17.91
CA LEU A 202 -2.40 21.19 17.35
C LEU A 202 -3.90 20.92 17.07
N THR A 203 -4.27 19.68 16.83
CA THR A 203 -5.65 19.25 16.62
C THR A 203 -6.38 18.87 17.91
N GLY A 204 -5.72 18.99 19.07
CA GLY A 204 -6.27 18.63 20.38
C GLY A 204 -6.43 17.12 20.59
N CYS A 205 -5.81 16.29 19.76
CA CYS A 205 -5.79 14.84 19.90
C CYS A 205 -4.72 14.40 20.91
N ARG A 206 -4.99 13.34 21.66
CA ARG A 206 -4.04 12.74 22.62
C ARG A 206 -3.13 11.71 21.98
N THR A 207 -3.61 11.07 20.92
CA THR A 207 -2.89 10.03 20.20
C THR A 207 -3.04 10.23 18.69
N PRO A 208 -2.09 9.77 17.86
CA PRO A 208 -2.22 9.80 16.40
C PRO A 208 -3.47 9.07 15.87
N ALA A 209 -3.93 8.02 16.57
CA ALA A 209 -5.15 7.29 16.19
C ALA A 209 -6.42 8.16 16.32
N GLU A 210 -6.42 9.16 17.20
CA GLU A 210 -7.55 10.08 17.36
C GLU A 210 -7.68 11.08 16.21
N LEU A 211 -6.64 11.26 15.36
CA LEU A 211 -6.69 12.14 14.18
C LEU A 211 -7.84 11.76 13.24
N ARG A 212 -8.23 10.49 13.19
CA ARG A 212 -9.39 10.04 12.39
C ARG A 212 -10.71 10.71 12.77
N PHE A 213 -10.81 11.22 14.00
CA PHE A 213 -12.00 11.90 14.53
C PHE A 213 -11.86 13.44 14.54
N ALA A 214 -10.65 13.95 14.26
CA ALA A 214 -10.42 15.39 14.20
C ALA A 214 -11.22 16.04 13.06
N PRO A 215 -11.76 17.25 13.26
CA PRO A 215 -12.40 18.03 12.20
C PRO A 215 -11.43 18.22 11.02
N ARG A 216 -11.92 18.01 9.80
CA ARG A 216 -11.13 18.16 8.59
C ARG A 216 -11.95 18.64 7.41
N VAL A 217 -11.32 19.36 6.51
CA VAL A 217 -11.91 19.80 5.25
C VAL A 217 -11.32 18.94 4.12
N LEU A 218 -12.18 18.32 3.33
CA LEU A 218 -11.78 17.56 2.15
C LEU A 218 -11.84 18.48 0.90
N GLY A 219 -10.76 18.51 0.14
CA GLY A 219 -10.75 19.15 -1.17
C GLY A 219 -11.75 18.50 -2.14
N SER A 220 -12.17 19.24 -3.17
CA SER A 220 -13.20 18.79 -4.11
C SER A 220 -12.87 17.45 -4.78
N THR A 221 -11.64 17.28 -5.24
CA THR A 221 -11.17 16.06 -5.90
C THR A 221 -11.27 14.83 -4.98
N LEU A 222 -10.77 14.94 -3.74
CA LEU A 222 -10.85 13.82 -2.80
C LEU A 222 -12.31 13.53 -2.40
N ARG A 223 -13.12 14.57 -2.26
CA ARG A 223 -14.55 14.43 -1.97
C ARG A 223 -15.27 13.66 -3.07
N ALA A 224 -15.00 13.99 -4.36
CA ALA A 224 -15.58 13.26 -5.48
C ALA A 224 -15.24 11.76 -5.42
N TRP A 225 -13.96 11.41 -5.20
CA TRP A 225 -13.56 10.02 -5.01
C TRP A 225 -14.34 9.30 -3.90
N LEU A 226 -14.56 9.96 -2.77
CA LEU A 226 -15.21 9.35 -1.62
C LEU A 226 -16.74 9.26 -1.72
N THR A 227 -17.37 10.03 -2.61
CA THR A 227 -18.83 10.03 -2.82
C THR A 227 -19.25 9.22 -4.05
N GLU A 228 -18.47 9.24 -5.12
CA GLU A 228 -18.85 8.66 -6.42
C GLU A 228 -18.27 7.25 -6.65
N ALA A 229 -17.16 6.91 -5.99
CA ALA A 229 -16.49 5.61 -6.12
C ALA A 229 -16.84 4.60 -5.00
N ARG A 230 -17.96 4.80 -4.29
CA ARG A 230 -18.43 3.90 -3.21
C ARG A 230 -19.25 2.72 -3.71
#